data_e061d050b47e8d602c5f79685f06a48e
#
_entry.id   e061d050b47e8d602c5f79685f06a48e
#
_cell.length_a   1.000
_cell.length_b   1.000
_cell.length_c   1.000
_cell.angle_alpha   90.00
_cell.angle_beta   90.00
_cell.angle_gamma   90.00
#
_symmetry.space_group_name_H-M   'P 1'
#
loop_
_entity.id
_entity.type
_entity.pdbx_description
1 polymer ?
#
loop_
_entity_poly.entity_id
_entity_poly.type
_entity_poly.pdbx_seq_one_letter_code
_entity_poly.pdbx_strand_id
1 'polypeptide(L)' 'MKIGDRFKDKTTGKIYIVRSETDNGTLFLEGENGLGRRLIGKESLKRTCEKLKDIKS' A
#
# COMPACT_ATOMS: atom_id res chain seq x y z
N MET A 1 9.37 3.79 2.42
CA MET A 1 8.50 2.63 2.37
C MET A 1 9.23 1.44 1.82
N LYS A 2 8.84 0.28 2.28
CA LYS A 2 9.53 -0.94 1.87
C LYS A 2 8.59 -1.87 1.16
N ILE A 3 9.15 -2.67 0.26
CA ILE A 3 8.39 -3.75 -0.35
C ILE A 3 7.88 -4.66 0.76
N GLY A 4 6.61 -5.02 0.67
CA GLY A 4 5.96 -5.85 1.67
C GLY A 4 5.20 -5.09 2.74
N ASP A 5 5.35 -3.76 2.81
CA ASP A 5 4.56 -2.96 3.73
C ASP A 5 3.08 -3.05 3.36
N ARG A 6 2.22 -3.02 4.38
CA ARG A 6 0.79 -3.09 4.18
C ARG A 6 0.14 -1.76 4.52
N PHE A 7 -0.82 -1.38 3.70
CA PHE A 7 -1.57 -0.15 3.89
C PHE A 7 -3.06 -0.43 3.80
N LYS A 8 -3.82 0.24 4.64
CA LYS A 8 -5.27 0.12 4.64
C LYS A 8 -5.88 1.37 4.05
N ASP A 9 -6.73 1.20 3.04
CA ASP A 9 -7.47 2.31 2.44
C ASP A 9 -8.51 2.81 3.43
N LYS A 10 -8.43 4.09 3.79
CA LYS A 10 -9.31 4.65 4.80
C LYS A 10 -10.76 4.71 4.34
N THR A 11 -10.98 4.77 3.03
CA THR A 11 -12.33 4.88 2.48
C THR A 11 -13.01 3.53 2.36
N THR A 12 -12.30 2.52 1.84
CA THR A 12 -12.90 1.23 1.57
C THR A 12 -12.57 0.19 2.63
N GLY A 13 -11.53 0.40 3.41
CA GLY A 13 -11.06 -0.57 4.38
C GLY A 13 -10.25 -1.70 3.79
N LYS A 14 -9.99 -1.66 2.49
CA LYS A 14 -9.21 -2.71 1.85
C LYS A 14 -7.73 -2.57 2.18
N ILE A 15 -7.06 -3.70 2.26
CA ILE A 15 -5.64 -3.73 2.60
C ILE A 15 -4.84 -4.04 1.35
N TYR A 16 -3.78 -3.26 1.14
CA TYR A 16 -2.89 -3.41 0.00
C TYR A 16 -1.47 -3.64 0.47
N ILE A 17 -0.71 -4.37 -0.33
CA ILE A 17 0.68 -4.69 -0.05
C ILE A 17 1.53 -4.00 -1.10
N VAL A 18 2.59 -3.32 -0.67
CA VAL A 18 3.54 -2.69 -1.58
C VAL A 18 4.36 -3.77 -2.27
N ARG A 19 4.25 -3.84 -3.59
CA ARG A 19 4.98 -4.84 -4.38
C ARG A 19 6.23 -4.26 -5.02
N SER A 20 6.18 -3.00 -5.45
CA SER A 20 7.35 -2.37 -6.05
C SER A 20 7.20 -0.87 -5.96
N GLU A 21 8.31 -0.19 -6.21
CA GLU A 21 8.36 1.27 -6.18
C GLU A 21 9.17 1.72 -7.39
N THR A 22 8.64 2.72 -8.11
CA THR A 22 9.36 3.29 -9.26
C THR A 22 10.29 4.40 -8.80
N ASP A 23 11.20 4.79 -9.69
CA ASP A 23 12.17 5.83 -9.38
C ASP A 23 11.53 7.18 -9.09
N ASN A 24 10.37 7.44 -9.67
CA ASN A 24 9.70 8.73 -9.47
C ASN A 24 8.71 8.70 -8.29
N GLY A 25 8.78 7.69 -7.45
CA GLY A 25 8.00 7.67 -6.22
C GLY A 25 6.61 7.09 -6.36
N THR A 26 6.30 6.42 -7.47
CA THR A 26 5.04 5.74 -7.63
C THR A 26 5.15 4.33 -7.04
N LEU A 27 4.13 3.94 -6.29
CA LEU A 27 4.10 2.62 -5.66
C LEU A 27 3.12 1.73 -6.38
N PHE A 28 3.52 0.48 -6.57
CA PHE A 28 2.68 -0.54 -7.15
C PHE A 28 2.15 -1.40 -6.02
N LEU A 29 0.84 -1.34 -5.81
CA LEU A 29 0.18 -2.05 -4.71
C LEU A 29 -0.64 -3.19 -5.25
N GLU A 30 -0.76 -4.22 -4.44
CA GLU A 30 -1.61 -5.36 -4.75
C GLU A 30 -2.48 -5.65 -3.55
N GLY A 31 -3.78 -5.97 -3.80
CA GLY A 31 -4.68 -6.31 -2.72
C GLY A 31 -4.17 -7.49 -1.92
N GLU A 32 -4.39 -7.47 -0.63
CA GLU A 32 -3.93 -8.52 0.27
C GLU A 32 -4.50 -9.88 -0.13
N ASN A 33 -5.72 -9.89 -0.65
CA ASN A 33 -6.37 -11.11 -1.07
C ASN A 33 -6.01 -11.53 -2.49
N GLY A 34 -5.05 -10.83 -3.10
CA GLY A 34 -4.64 -11.13 -4.46
C GLY A 34 -5.54 -10.57 -5.54
N LEU A 35 -6.59 -9.86 -5.16
CA LEU A 35 -7.52 -9.24 -6.10
C LEU A 35 -7.26 -7.74 -6.13
N GLY A 36 -7.11 -7.21 -7.33
CA GLY A 36 -6.96 -5.79 -7.51
C GLY A 36 -5.53 -5.32 -7.36
N ARG A 37 -5.16 -4.38 -8.22
CA ARG A 37 -3.85 -3.74 -8.21
C ARG A 37 -4.04 -2.25 -8.31
N ARG A 38 -3.06 -1.50 -7.84
CA ARG A 38 -3.19 -0.07 -7.79
C ARG A 38 -1.84 0.58 -7.94
N LEU A 39 -1.81 1.65 -8.75
CA LEU A 39 -0.63 2.51 -8.84
C LEU A 39 -0.96 3.80 -8.14
N ILE A 40 -0.09 4.23 -7.22
CA ILE A 40 -0.36 5.41 -6.43
C ILE A 40 0.95 6.07 -6.03
N GLY A 41 0.97 7.39 -6.03
CA GLY A 41 2.14 8.12 -5.56
C GLY A 41 2.24 8.04 -4.05
N LYS A 42 3.46 8.19 -3.54
CA LYS A 42 3.70 8.13 -2.10
C LYS A 42 2.84 9.10 -1.31
N GLU A 43 2.73 10.33 -1.80
CA GLU A 43 1.99 11.35 -1.06
C GLU A 43 0.50 11.04 -1.04
N SER A 44 -0.04 10.58 -2.16
CA SER A 44 -1.43 10.18 -2.20
C SER A 44 -1.69 8.99 -1.28
N LEU A 45 -0.76 8.06 -1.26
CA LEU A 45 -0.89 6.89 -0.39
C LEU A 45 -0.96 7.31 1.08
N LYS A 46 -0.07 8.22 1.48
CA LYS A 46 -0.07 8.69 2.87
C LYS A 46 -1.36 9.40 3.24
N ARG A 47 -1.98 10.05 2.27
CA ARG A 47 -3.20 10.81 2.49
C ARG A 47 -4.42 9.91 2.55
N THR A 48 -4.48 8.89 1.68
CA THR A 48 -5.67 8.07 1.52
C THR A 48 -5.58 6.74 2.22
N CYS A 49 -4.40 6.33 2.64
CA CYS A 49 -4.18 5.03 3.26
C CYS A 49 -3.42 5.19 4.56
N GLU A 50 -3.58 4.20 5.41
CA GLU A 50 -2.92 4.16 6.70
C GLU A 50 -1.96 2.98 6.72
N LYS A 51 -0.71 3.23 7.08
CA LYS A 51 0.27 2.15 7.16
C LYS A 51 -0.05 1.26 8.35
N LEU A 52 -0.14 -0.03 8.09
CA LEU A 52 -0.38 -1.00 9.14
C LEU A 52 0.94 -1.40 9.75
N LYS A 53 0.95 -1.49 11.06
CA LYS A 53 2.14 -1.95 11.75
C LYS A 53 2.27 -3.45 11.63
N ASP A 54 3.51 -3.91 11.46
CA ASP A 54 3.78 -5.32 11.55
C ASP A 54 3.65 -5.74 13.00
N ILE A 55 2.78 -6.69 13.23
CA ILE A 55 2.64 -7.22 14.55
C ILE A 55 3.57 -8.41 14.68
N LYS A 56 4.58 -8.22 15.48
CA LYS A 56 5.49 -9.30 15.80
C LYS A 56 4.93 -10.07 16.94
N SER A 57 4.60 -11.24 16.67
CA SER A 57 4.12 -12.09 17.77
C SER A 57 5.24 -12.89 18.34
#